data_8579c98f91a259854f6a3f38250ecb98
#
_entry.id   8579c98f91a259854f6a3f38250ecb98
#
_cell.length_a   1.000
_cell.length_b   1.000
_cell.length_c   1.000
_cell.angle_alpha   90.00
_cell.angle_beta   90.00
_cell.angle_gamma   90.00
#
_symmetry.space_group_name_H-M   'P 1'
#
loop_
_entity.id
_entity.type
_entity.pdbx_description
1 polymer ?
#
loop_
_entity_poly.entity_id
_entity_poly.type
_entity_poly.pdbx_seq_one_letter_code
_entity_poly.pdbx_strand_id
1 'polypeptide(L)'
;MAKFQQAIADVLKQGDWLHFFPEGSMWFYYPDIRPLKKGVFKYAVRFDKPVIPLAFSFRPRTGIYKLFGKNPLVDLHIGEPLYADKSLSAGDAIDKLHAETYHAMQVLAGINPGDPTYNTDQNIDNYKKTM
;
A
#
# COMPACT_ATOMS: atom_id res chain seq x y z
N MET A 1 -2.41 -18.64 -15.46
CA MET A 1 -2.76 -17.20 -15.41
C MET A 1 -4.24 -16.92 -15.73
N ALA A 2 -4.83 -17.50 -16.75
CA ALA A 2 -6.26 -17.25 -17.10
C ALA A 2 -7.24 -17.54 -15.95
N LYS A 3 -7.09 -18.65 -15.24
CA LYS A 3 -7.97 -19.00 -14.10
C LYS A 3 -7.92 -17.98 -12.95
N PHE A 4 -6.75 -17.43 -12.65
CA PHE A 4 -6.59 -16.41 -11.61
C PHE A 4 -7.27 -15.10 -12.00
N GLN A 5 -7.11 -14.66 -13.26
CA GLN A 5 -7.78 -13.46 -13.77
C GLN A 5 -9.30 -13.62 -13.79
N GLN A 6 -9.80 -14.82 -14.13
CA GLN A 6 -11.22 -15.11 -14.08
C GLN A 6 -11.76 -15.03 -12.66
N ALA A 7 -11.07 -15.62 -11.67
CA ALA A 7 -11.47 -15.56 -10.27
C ALA A 7 -11.56 -14.13 -9.75
N ILE A 8 -10.57 -13.26 -10.09
CA ILE A 8 -10.63 -11.83 -9.76
C ILE A 8 -11.87 -11.17 -10.38
N ALA A 9 -12.12 -11.44 -11.65
CA ALA A 9 -13.27 -10.88 -12.35
C ALA A 9 -14.60 -11.29 -11.71
N ASP A 10 -14.72 -12.54 -11.29
CA ASP A 10 -15.94 -13.07 -10.68
C ASP A 10 -16.19 -12.43 -9.31
N VAL A 11 -15.17 -12.33 -8.47
CA VAL A 11 -15.24 -11.66 -7.15
C VAL A 11 -15.65 -10.19 -7.32
N LEU A 12 -14.99 -9.44 -8.21
CA LEU A 12 -15.31 -8.02 -8.43
C LEU A 12 -16.70 -7.78 -9.03
N LYS A 13 -17.21 -8.70 -9.86
CA LYS A 13 -18.58 -8.66 -10.39
C LYS A 13 -19.63 -8.92 -9.33
N GLN A 14 -19.32 -9.75 -8.32
CA GLN A 14 -20.20 -10.01 -7.18
C GLN A 14 -20.30 -8.83 -6.22
N GLY A 15 -19.43 -7.80 -6.39
CA GLY A 15 -19.38 -6.64 -5.51
C GLY A 15 -18.50 -6.84 -4.28
N ASP A 16 -17.78 -7.94 -4.23
CA ASP A 16 -16.85 -8.24 -3.14
C ASP A 16 -15.55 -7.44 -3.24
N TRP A 17 -14.83 -7.40 -2.12
CA TRP A 17 -13.56 -6.71 -1.98
C TRP A 17 -12.41 -7.67 -2.21
N LEU A 18 -11.35 -7.16 -2.86
CA LEU A 18 -10.08 -7.85 -3.00
C LEU A 18 -9.00 -7.12 -2.22
N HIS A 19 -8.33 -7.84 -1.34
CA HIS A 19 -7.18 -7.31 -0.62
C HIS A 19 -5.88 -7.75 -1.31
N PHE A 20 -5.01 -6.78 -1.56
CA PHE A 20 -3.70 -7.00 -2.16
C PHE A 20 -2.60 -6.37 -1.30
N PHE A 21 -1.44 -7.03 -1.30
CA PHE A 21 -0.20 -6.48 -0.80
C PHE A 21 0.68 -6.08 -1.99
N PRO A 22 0.52 -4.88 -2.54
CA PRO A 22 1.20 -4.49 -3.77
C PRO A 22 2.71 -4.36 -3.62
N GLU A 23 3.22 -4.25 -2.41
CA GLU A 23 4.64 -4.31 -2.07
C GLU A 23 5.26 -5.69 -2.31
N GLY A 24 4.45 -6.73 -2.45
CA GLY A 24 4.85 -8.10 -2.75
C GLY A 24 5.39 -8.92 -1.59
N SER A 25 5.76 -8.32 -0.48
CA SER A 25 6.11 -8.98 0.78
C SER A 25 5.92 -8.02 1.95
N MET A 26 5.56 -8.57 3.10
CA MET A 26 5.44 -7.81 4.34
C MET A 26 6.76 -7.94 5.12
N TRP A 27 7.26 -6.80 5.61
CA TRP A 27 8.39 -6.76 6.54
C TRP A 27 7.90 -6.29 7.90
N PHE A 28 8.24 -7.05 8.93
CA PHE A 28 7.78 -6.75 10.29
C PHE A 28 8.35 -5.41 10.77
N TYR A 29 7.45 -4.53 11.21
CA TYR A 29 7.80 -3.22 11.79
C TYR A 29 8.64 -2.31 10.88
N TYR A 30 8.58 -2.55 9.58
CA TYR A 30 9.23 -1.68 8.61
C TYR A 30 8.48 -0.34 8.52
N PRO A 31 9.15 0.79 8.79
CA PRO A 31 8.45 2.07 8.98
C PRO A 31 8.09 2.79 7.69
N ASP A 32 8.42 2.22 6.54
CA ASP A 32 8.26 2.84 5.23
C ASP A 32 7.30 2.06 4.33
N ILE A 33 6.88 2.67 3.22
CA ILE A 33 6.11 2.02 2.16
C ILE A 33 7.07 1.61 1.05
N ARG A 34 7.14 0.32 0.78
CA ARG A 34 7.97 -0.22 -0.31
C ARG A 34 7.37 0.12 -1.67
N PRO A 35 8.16 0.14 -2.74
CA PRO A 35 7.66 0.36 -4.09
C PRO A 35 6.53 -0.60 -4.44
N LEU A 36 5.41 -0.06 -4.92
CA LEU A 36 4.23 -0.84 -5.26
C LEU A 36 4.37 -1.48 -6.64
N LYS A 37 3.91 -2.73 -6.78
CA LYS A 37 3.84 -3.41 -8.08
C LYS A 37 2.58 -2.99 -8.83
N LYS A 38 2.73 -2.61 -10.09
CA LYS A 38 1.63 -2.11 -10.93
C LYS A 38 0.54 -3.13 -11.25
N GLY A 39 0.76 -4.42 -11.00
CA GLY A 39 -0.15 -5.49 -11.40
C GLY A 39 -1.59 -5.35 -10.89
N VAL A 40 -1.76 -4.95 -9.65
CA VAL A 40 -3.07 -4.77 -8.99
C VAL A 40 -3.88 -3.63 -9.62
N PHE A 41 -3.23 -2.54 -10.00
CA PHE A 41 -3.90 -1.36 -10.57
C PHE A 41 -4.50 -1.63 -11.95
N LYS A 42 -3.97 -2.60 -12.71
CA LYS A 42 -4.57 -3.08 -13.97
C LYS A 42 -5.97 -3.62 -13.77
N TYR A 43 -6.24 -4.29 -12.65
CA TYR A 43 -7.58 -4.79 -12.33
C TYR A 43 -8.52 -3.66 -11.95
N ALA A 44 -8.07 -2.70 -11.14
CA ALA A 44 -8.86 -1.52 -10.78
C ALA A 44 -9.32 -0.74 -12.01
N VAL A 45 -8.39 -0.44 -12.93
CA VAL A 45 -8.70 0.26 -14.19
C VAL A 45 -9.62 -0.59 -15.09
N ARG A 46 -9.30 -1.87 -15.29
CA ARG A 46 -10.07 -2.77 -16.17
C ARG A 46 -11.52 -2.97 -15.71
N PHE A 47 -11.75 -3.07 -14.41
CA PHE A 47 -13.07 -3.36 -13.84
C PHE A 47 -13.77 -2.10 -13.29
N ASP A 48 -13.18 -0.93 -13.49
CA ASP A 48 -13.71 0.37 -13.01
C ASP A 48 -14.03 0.32 -11.50
N LYS A 49 -13.05 -0.16 -10.72
CA LYS A 49 -13.18 -0.29 -9.27
C LYS A 49 -12.22 0.65 -8.56
N PRO A 50 -12.63 1.26 -7.42
CA PRO A 50 -11.74 2.08 -6.64
C PRO A 50 -10.63 1.26 -5.97
N VAL A 51 -9.52 1.94 -5.70
CA VAL A 51 -8.45 1.45 -4.83
C VAL A 51 -8.55 2.20 -3.51
N ILE A 52 -8.65 1.46 -2.40
CA ILE A 52 -8.60 2.04 -1.06
C ILE A 52 -7.21 1.79 -0.48
N PRO A 53 -6.38 2.83 -0.31
CA PRO A 53 -5.06 2.69 0.28
C PRO A 53 -5.16 2.35 1.77
N LEU A 54 -4.41 1.33 2.18
CA LEU A 54 -4.26 0.93 3.59
C LEU A 54 -2.78 1.04 3.95
N ALA A 55 -2.46 1.68 5.06
CA ALA A 55 -1.10 1.79 5.56
C ALA A 55 -1.02 1.49 7.05
N PHE A 56 0.11 0.94 7.47
CA PHE A 56 0.43 0.75 8.87
C PHE A 56 1.42 1.80 9.33
N SER A 57 1.21 2.33 10.53
CA SER A 57 2.23 3.07 11.24
C SER A 57 2.58 2.38 12.57
N PHE A 58 3.73 2.71 13.11
CA PHE A 58 4.27 2.09 14.31
C PHE A 58 4.55 3.14 15.36
N ARG A 59 4.03 2.95 16.57
CA ARG A 59 4.28 3.85 17.69
C ARG A 59 4.87 3.12 18.90
N PRO A 60 5.75 3.78 19.67
CA PRO A 60 6.33 3.16 20.85
C PRO A 60 5.25 2.86 21.90
N ARG A 61 5.44 1.80 22.66
CA ARG A 61 4.59 1.51 23.81
C ARG A 61 4.89 2.51 24.92
N THR A 62 3.83 3.12 25.48
CA THR A 62 3.89 4.06 26.60
C THR A 62 3.00 3.61 27.74
N GLY A 63 3.24 4.09 28.96
CA GLY A 63 2.44 3.77 30.13
C GLY A 63 2.33 2.26 30.38
N ILE A 64 1.12 1.80 30.69
CA ILE A 64 0.82 0.39 30.99
C ILE A 64 1.16 -0.57 29.85
N TYR A 65 1.13 -0.10 28.61
CA TYR A 65 1.46 -0.94 27.43
C TYR A 65 2.90 -1.44 27.42
N LYS A 66 3.83 -0.80 28.16
CA LYS A 66 5.21 -1.27 28.31
C LYS A 66 5.31 -2.62 28.99
N LEU A 67 4.31 -3.00 29.78
CA LEU A 67 4.27 -4.28 30.48
C LEU A 67 3.94 -5.46 29.55
N PHE A 68 3.37 -5.20 28.37
CA PHE A 68 2.89 -6.23 27.46
C PHE A 68 3.86 -6.55 26.30
N GLY A 69 5.12 -6.15 26.41
CA GLY A 69 6.17 -6.50 25.44
C GLY A 69 6.97 -5.30 24.92
N LYS A 70 7.95 -5.62 24.07
CA LYS A 70 8.91 -4.63 23.53
C LYS A 70 8.55 -4.13 22.11
N ASN A 71 7.73 -4.89 21.36
CA ASN A 71 7.37 -4.54 19.99
C ASN A 71 6.50 -3.30 19.95
N PRO A 72 6.61 -2.43 18.94
CA PRO A 72 5.77 -1.25 18.80
C PRO A 72 4.29 -1.62 18.67
N LEU A 73 3.43 -0.69 19.00
CA LEU A 73 2.01 -0.77 18.68
C LEU A 73 1.82 -0.46 17.20
N VAL A 74 0.85 -1.13 16.58
CA VAL A 74 0.53 -0.98 15.17
C VAL A 74 -0.80 -0.25 15.05
N ASP A 75 -0.82 0.82 14.28
CA ASP A 75 -2.04 1.54 13.92
C ASP A 75 -2.31 1.31 12.42
N LEU A 76 -3.55 0.92 12.08
CA LEU A 76 -4.01 0.77 10.70
C LEU A 76 -4.72 2.06 10.27
N HIS A 77 -4.26 2.62 9.17
CA HIS A 77 -4.85 3.79 8.54
C HIS A 77 -5.56 3.38 7.25
N ILE A 78 -6.78 3.86 7.07
CA ILE A 78 -7.60 3.61 5.89
C ILE A 78 -7.80 4.96 5.18
N GLY A 79 -7.39 5.04 3.92
CA GLY A 79 -7.52 6.25 3.11
C GLY A 79 -8.81 6.31 2.32
N GLU A 80 -9.00 7.44 1.64
CA GLU A 80 -10.12 7.65 0.74
C GLU A 80 -10.01 6.79 -0.52
N PRO A 81 -11.15 6.38 -1.11
CA PRO A 81 -11.14 5.63 -2.37
C PRO A 81 -10.56 6.47 -3.51
N LEU A 82 -9.60 5.89 -4.23
CA LEU A 82 -9.00 6.49 -5.42
C LEU A 82 -9.55 5.80 -6.67
N TYR A 83 -9.91 6.59 -7.67
CA TYR A 83 -10.52 6.13 -8.91
C TYR A 83 -9.59 6.36 -10.09
N ALA A 84 -9.63 5.45 -11.07
CA ALA A 84 -8.92 5.63 -12.31
C ALA A 84 -9.47 6.81 -13.11
N ASP A 85 -8.59 7.61 -13.70
CA ASP A 85 -8.97 8.73 -14.57
C ASP A 85 -9.39 8.18 -15.94
N LYS A 86 -10.68 8.29 -16.25
CA LYS A 86 -11.28 7.77 -17.48
C LYS A 86 -10.95 8.61 -18.73
N SER A 87 -10.38 9.79 -18.55
CA SER A 87 -9.94 10.64 -19.66
C SER A 87 -8.60 10.21 -20.26
N LEU A 88 -7.85 9.40 -19.53
CA LEU A 88 -6.51 8.92 -19.89
C LEU A 88 -6.55 7.59 -20.65
N SER A 89 -5.46 7.28 -21.34
CA SER A 89 -5.24 5.93 -21.83
C SER A 89 -5.17 4.94 -20.67
N ALA A 90 -5.48 3.66 -20.93
CA ALA A 90 -5.44 2.64 -19.87
C ALA A 90 -4.06 2.53 -19.20
N GLY A 91 -2.97 2.74 -19.95
CA GLY A 91 -1.61 2.76 -19.41
C GLY A 91 -1.37 3.93 -18.48
N ASP A 92 -1.70 5.14 -18.92
CA ASP A 92 -1.52 6.37 -18.16
C ASP A 92 -2.43 6.40 -16.93
N ALA A 93 -3.66 5.89 -17.04
CA ALA A 93 -4.58 5.75 -15.91
C ALA A 93 -4.03 4.80 -14.83
N ILE A 94 -3.39 3.69 -15.23
CA ILE A 94 -2.72 2.76 -14.31
C ILE A 94 -1.55 3.48 -13.61
N ASP A 95 -0.73 4.21 -14.35
CA ASP A 95 0.44 4.88 -13.82
C ASP A 95 0.06 6.02 -12.87
N LYS A 96 -0.95 6.79 -13.20
CA LYS A 96 -1.50 7.83 -12.34
C LYS A 96 -2.07 7.24 -11.05
N LEU A 97 -2.96 6.23 -11.15
CA LEU A 97 -3.58 5.60 -9.99
C LEU A 97 -2.54 4.94 -9.07
N HIS A 98 -1.51 4.32 -9.65
CA HIS A 98 -0.39 3.76 -8.91
C HIS A 98 0.36 4.84 -8.11
N ALA A 99 0.71 5.97 -8.76
CA ALA A 99 1.43 7.08 -8.11
C ALA A 99 0.60 7.73 -6.99
N GLU A 100 -0.68 7.97 -7.24
CA GLU A 100 -1.61 8.55 -6.26
C GLU A 100 -1.79 7.61 -5.05
N THR A 101 -1.91 6.29 -5.28
CA THR A 101 -2.03 5.31 -4.20
C THR A 101 -0.76 5.25 -3.36
N TYR A 102 0.41 5.23 -4.01
CA TYR A 102 1.69 5.22 -3.30
C TYR A 102 1.85 6.46 -2.43
N HIS A 103 1.56 7.65 -2.97
CA HIS A 103 1.59 8.90 -2.23
C HIS A 103 0.60 8.89 -1.05
N ALA A 104 -0.64 8.44 -1.27
CA ALA A 104 -1.63 8.34 -0.22
C ALA A 104 -1.20 7.40 0.91
N MET A 105 -0.60 6.24 0.58
CA MET A 105 -0.07 5.32 1.59
C MET A 105 1.07 5.94 2.40
N GLN A 106 1.98 6.70 1.76
CA GLN A 106 3.05 7.41 2.46
C GLN A 106 2.49 8.43 3.46
N VAL A 107 1.54 9.25 3.03
CA VAL A 107 0.87 10.23 3.90
C VAL A 107 0.18 9.55 5.08
N LEU A 108 -0.56 8.47 4.82
CA LEU A 108 -1.24 7.69 5.86
C LEU A 108 -0.28 7.07 6.87
N ALA A 109 0.88 6.62 6.42
CA ALA A 109 1.92 6.08 7.30
C ALA A 109 2.68 7.16 8.09
N GLY A 110 2.37 8.45 7.87
CA GLY A 110 3.07 9.57 8.49
C GLY A 110 4.43 9.88 7.86
N ILE A 111 4.67 9.38 6.65
CA ILE A 111 5.87 9.65 5.88
C ILE A 111 5.68 10.97 5.14
N ASN A 112 6.69 11.84 5.18
CA ASN A 112 6.69 13.06 4.38
C ASN A 112 7.33 12.78 2.99
N PRO A 113 6.55 12.66 1.92
CA PRO A 113 7.09 12.35 0.59
C PRO A 113 8.03 13.43 0.03
N GLY A 114 8.01 14.62 0.61
CA GLY A 114 8.90 15.72 0.24
C GLY A 114 10.17 15.84 1.08
N ASP A 115 10.39 14.94 2.04
CA ASP A 115 11.57 14.96 2.88
C ASP A 115 12.78 14.40 2.11
N PRO A 116 13.80 15.22 1.79
CA PRO A 116 14.97 14.76 1.04
C PRO A 116 15.85 13.79 1.83
N THR A 117 15.66 13.68 3.14
CA THR A 117 16.38 12.71 3.98
C THR A 117 15.76 11.31 3.90
N TYR A 118 14.57 11.23 3.32
CA TYR A 118 13.80 10.00 3.19
C TYR A 118 14.16 9.30 1.88
N ASN A 119 15.02 8.31 1.96
CA ASN A 119 15.42 7.49 0.83
C ASN A 119 15.00 6.03 1.05
N THR A 120 13.93 5.62 0.37
CA THR A 120 13.35 4.29 0.46
C THR A 120 14.37 3.18 0.19
N ASP A 121 15.27 3.36 -0.78
CA ASP A 121 16.26 2.33 -1.16
C ASP A 121 17.32 2.18 -0.07
N GLN A 122 17.81 3.28 0.49
CA GLN A 122 18.77 3.24 1.59
C GLN A 122 18.15 2.66 2.87
N ASN A 123 16.90 2.98 3.15
CA ASN A 123 16.18 2.45 4.31
C ASN A 123 15.96 0.94 4.19
N ILE A 124 15.66 0.44 2.99
CA ILE A 124 15.53 -0.99 2.71
C ILE A 124 16.85 -1.72 2.98
N ASP A 125 17.97 -1.19 2.51
CA ASP A 125 19.28 -1.81 2.69
C ASP A 125 19.75 -1.76 4.15
N ASN A 126 19.49 -0.66 4.85
CA ASN A 126 19.80 -0.54 6.27
C ASN A 126 18.95 -1.49 7.11
N TYR A 127 17.67 -1.65 6.80
CA TYR A 127 16.79 -2.58 7.50
C TYR A 127 17.24 -4.04 7.34
N LYS A 128 17.68 -4.44 6.14
CA LYS A 128 18.22 -5.79 5.90
C LYS A 128 19.51 -6.08 6.67
N LYS A 129 20.32 -5.05 6.92
CA LYS A 129 21.57 -5.20 7.70
C LYS A 129 21.35 -5.34 9.19
N THR A 130 20.17 -4.92 9.70
CA THR A 130 19.82 -4.97 11.14
C THR A 130 19.04 -6.22 11.53
N MET A 131 18.64 -7.04 10.57
CA MET A 131 18.01 -8.35 10.76
C MET A 131 19.04 -9.48 10.70
#